data_10511de2780a1bc3bc2e5565da9b9c28
#
_entry.id   10511de2780a1bc3bc2e5565da9b9c28
#
_cell.length_a   1.000
_cell.length_b   1.000
_cell.length_c   1.000
_cell.angle_alpha   90.00
_cell.angle_beta   90.00
_cell.angle_gamma   90.00
#
_symmetry.space_group_name_H-M   'P 1'
#
loop_
_entity.id
_entity.type
_entity.pdbx_description
1 polymer ?
#
loop_
_entity_poly.entity_id
_entity_poly.type
_entity_poly.pdbx_seq_one_letter_code
_entity_poly.pdbx_strand_id
1 'polypeptide(L)'
;MQGFFFRFYVHENHRHHGQLVWDWLLMHGNKLDIRGGSAFKAMAGFGRHHVLHEARFFELAGTLTVEVEFILTQEEAQKLLDLLHRERIRLFYAYTPACFGVINPDASDPPSVRDCSDACAGYSVSNAPPAIGATGAS
;
A
#
# COMPACT_ATOMS: atom_id res chain seq x y z
N MET A 1 -1.82 -17.86 -6.70
CA MET A 1 -1.67 -16.63 -7.51
C MET A 1 -0.41 -15.89 -7.06
N GLN A 2 0.20 -15.17 -7.97
CA GLN A 2 1.39 -14.35 -7.70
C GLN A 2 1.02 -12.88 -7.85
N GLY A 3 1.64 -12.02 -7.07
CA GLY A 3 1.44 -10.58 -7.11
C GLY A 3 2.26 -9.88 -6.04
N PHE A 4 1.68 -8.89 -5.41
CA PHE A 4 2.37 -8.03 -4.48
C PHE A 4 1.52 -7.75 -3.24
N PHE A 5 2.20 -7.58 -2.13
CA PHE A 5 1.65 -7.02 -0.91
C PHE A 5 2.07 -5.54 -0.84
N PHE A 6 1.12 -4.65 -1.05
CA PHE A 6 1.31 -3.20 -1.04
C PHE A 6 0.90 -2.60 0.28
N ARG A 7 1.66 -1.61 0.72
CA ARG A 7 1.38 -0.78 1.89
C ARG A 7 1.54 0.69 1.53
N PHE A 8 0.51 1.46 1.82
CA PHE A 8 0.51 2.92 1.70
C PHE A 8 0.48 3.52 3.10
N TYR A 9 1.32 4.51 3.34
CA TYR A 9 1.42 5.18 4.63
C TYR A 9 0.86 6.58 4.51
N VAL A 10 -0.22 6.86 5.21
CA VAL A 10 -1.03 8.07 5.09
C VAL A 10 -1.19 8.72 6.45
N HIS A 11 -1.07 10.04 6.55
CA HIS A 11 -1.50 10.73 7.76
C HIS A 11 -3.01 10.64 7.89
N GLU A 12 -3.51 10.35 9.08
CA GLU A 12 -4.94 10.14 9.33
C GLU A 12 -5.84 11.29 8.88
N ASN A 13 -5.32 12.51 8.87
CA ASN A 13 -6.04 13.72 8.43
C ASN A 13 -5.73 14.16 7.01
N HIS A 14 -4.88 13.43 6.29
CA HIS A 14 -4.57 13.77 4.90
C HIS A 14 -5.83 13.66 4.04
N ARG A 15 -6.15 14.75 3.33
CA ARG A 15 -7.35 14.84 2.47
C ARG A 15 -6.97 15.07 1.02
N HIS A 16 -7.79 14.48 0.15
CA HIS A 16 -7.78 14.69 -1.28
C HIS A 16 -9.22 14.95 -1.73
N HIS A 17 -9.45 16.11 -2.34
CA HIS A 17 -10.81 16.58 -2.69
C HIS A 17 -11.83 16.50 -1.53
N GLY A 18 -11.38 16.82 -0.32
CA GLY A 18 -12.23 16.81 0.87
C GLY A 18 -12.43 15.46 1.54
N GLN A 19 -12.05 14.35 0.89
CA GLN A 19 -12.11 12.99 1.42
C GLN A 19 -10.80 12.60 2.10
N LEU A 20 -10.84 11.81 3.17
CA LEU A 20 -9.65 11.25 3.78
C LEU A 20 -8.96 10.29 2.80
N VAL A 21 -7.65 10.43 2.64
CA VAL A 21 -6.90 9.65 1.62
C VAL A 21 -6.93 8.15 1.90
N TRP A 22 -6.89 7.73 3.15
CA TRP A 22 -6.99 6.31 3.47
C TRP A 22 -8.35 5.70 3.06
N ASP A 23 -9.44 6.44 3.25
CA ASP A 23 -10.79 6.05 2.82
C ASP A 23 -10.92 6.10 1.29
N TRP A 24 -10.35 7.14 0.67
CA TRP A 24 -10.27 7.27 -0.78
C TRP A 24 -9.56 6.08 -1.43
N LEU A 25 -8.43 5.62 -0.84
CA LEU A 25 -7.69 4.45 -1.30
C LEU A 25 -8.55 3.18 -1.26
N LEU A 26 -9.23 2.91 -0.15
CA LEU A 26 -10.10 1.74 -0.02
C LEU A 26 -11.28 1.79 -1.01
N MET A 27 -11.92 2.95 -1.14
CA MET A 27 -13.03 3.14 -2.06
C MET A 27 -12.60 2.92 -3.52
N HIS A 28 -11.46 3.46 -3.93
CA HIS A 28 -10.98 3.31 -5.30
C HIS A 28 -10.38 1.93 -5.56
N GLY A 29 -9.74 1.31 -4.57
CA GLY A 29 -9.36 -0.10 -4.64
C GLY A 29 -10.57 -1.00 -4.93
N ASN A 30 -11.68 -0.77 -4.23
CA ASN A 30 -12.92 -1.49 -4.49
C ASN A 30 -13.48 -1.24 -5.90
N LYS A 31 -13.46 0.02 -6.39
CA LYS A 31 -13.90 0.37 -7.75
C LYS A 31 -13.03 -0.23 -8.85
N LEU A 32 -11.76 -0.49 -8.57
CA LEU A 32 -10.82 -1.16 -9.49
C LEU A 32 -10.94 -2.69 -9.44
N ASP A 33 -11.93 -3.20 -8.72
CA ASP A 33 -12.17 -4.64 -8.53
C ASP A 33 -11.00 -5.37 -7.82
N ILE A 34 -10.27 -4.64 -7.01
CA ILE A 34 -9.23 -5.21 -6.15
C ILE A 34 -9.91 -6.05 -5.07
N ARG A 35 -9.44 -7.29 -4.88
CA ARG A 35 -10.09 -8.32 -4.05
C ARG A 35 -10.22 -7.98 -2.59
N GLY A 36 -9.39 -7.10 -2.07
CA GLY A 36 -9.48 -6.68 -0.68
C GLY A 36 -8.44 -5.65 -0.31
N GLY A 37 -8.81 -4.81 0.64
CA GLY A 37 -7.93 -3.83 1.25
C GLY A 37 -8.34 -3.59 2.69
N SER A 38 -7.38 -3.24 3.51
CA SER A 38 -7.58 -2.95 4.93
C SER A 38 -6.82 -1.70 5.32
N ALA A 39 -7.36 -0.95 6.26
CA ALA A 39 -6.68 0.19 6.86
C ALA A 39 -6.43 -0.05 8.34
N PHE A 40 -5.21 0.20 8.79
CA PHE A 40 -4.76 0.04 10.15
C PHE A 40 -4.24 1.37 10.68
N LYS A 41 -4.75 1.80 11.81
CA LYS A 41 -4.24 3.00 12.47
C LYS A 41 -3.05 2.62 13.36
N ALA A 42 -1.92 3.28 13.17
CA ALA A 42 -0.76 3.09 14.02
C ALA A 42 -1.07 3.55 15.45
N MET A 43 -0.59 2.82 16.43
CA MET A 43 -0.67 3.22 17.85
C MET A 43 0.37 4.30 18.16
N ALA A 44 1.51 4.26 17.48
CA ALA A 44 2.61 5.21 17.58
C ALA A 44 3.46 5.13 16.33
N GLY A 45 4.25 6.14 16.05
CA GLY A 45 5.19 6.12 14.93
C GLY A 45 6.01 7.39 14.85
N PHE A 46 7.04 7.36 14.04
CA PHE A 46 7.80 8.54 13.64
C PHE A 46 8.09 8.48 12.14
N GLY A 47 8.17 9.63 11.53
CA GLY A 47 8.49 9.76 10.12
C GLY A 47 9.83 10.46 9.88
N ARG A 48 9.97 11.03 8.71
CA ARG A 48 11.20 11.72 8.25
C ARG A 48 11.74 12.77 9.23
N HIS A 49 10.87 13.39 10.01
CA HIS A 49 11.27 14.43 10.96
C HIS A 49 11.67 13.90 12.34
N HIS A 50 11.70 12.57 12.52
CA HIS A 50 12.07 11.89 13.76
C HIS A 50 11.25 12.33 15.00
N VAL A 51 10.07 12.89 14.80
CA VAL A 51 9.13 13.21 15.86
C VAL A 51 8.28 12.00 16.14
N LEU A 52 8.31 11.52 17.41
CA LEU A 52 7.48 10.40 17.83
C LEU A 52 6.04 10.86 18.03
N HIS A 53 5.11 10.19 17.36
CA HIS A 53 3.67 10.39 17.51
C HIS A 53 3.06 9.16 18.17
N GLU A 54 2.36 9.37 19.25
CA GLU A 54 1.67 8.32 20.01
C GLU A 54 0.18 8.64 20.13
N ALA A 55 -0.65 7.61 20.16
CA ALA A 55 -2.07 7.77 20.45
C ALA A 55 -2.27 7.98 21.95
N ARG A 56 -2.33 9.24 22.38
CA ARG A 56 -2.67 9.60 23.76
C ARG A 56 -4.11 10.09 23.86
N PHE A 57 -4.73 9.89 25.02
CA PHE A 57 -6.16 10.14 25.28
C PHE A 57 -6.65 11.57 25.00
N PHE A 58 -5.75 12.53 24.77
CA PHE A 58 -6.07 13.95 24.62
C PHE A 58 -5.51 14.60 23.35
N GLU A 59 -4.97 13.83 22.40
CA GLU A 59 -4.46 14.44 21.18
C GLU A 59 -5.57 14.63 20.13
N LEU A 60 -6.06 15.86 20.08
CA LEU A 60 -6.95 16.38 19.03
C LEU A 60 -6.24 16.61 17.69
N ALA A 61 -4.95 16.34 17.61
CA ALA A 61 -4.16 16.60 16.42
C ALA A 61 -3.85 15.29 15.69
N GLY A 62 -4.67 14.88 14.77
CA GLY A 62 -4.51 13.75 13.87
C GLY A 62 -3.15 13.64 13.19
N THR A 63 -2.16 13.20 13.94
CA THR A 63 -0.76 13.07 13.51
C THR A 63 -0.35 11.62 13.29
N LEU A 64 -1.25 10.67 13.62
CA LEU A 64 -0.97 9.25 13.47
C LEU A 64 -1.02 8.80 12.01
N THR A 65 -0.25 7.78 11.72
CA THR A 65 -0.23 7.14 10.41
C THR A 65 -1.35 6.12 10.32
N VAL A 66 -2.04 6.11 9.19
CA VAL A 66 -2.90 5.01 8.76
C VAL A 66 -2.13 4.24 7.69
N GLU A 67 -1.95 2.96 7.90
CA GLU A 67 -1.40 2.04 6.92
C GLU A 67 -2.56 1.42 6.14
N VAL A 68 -2.56 1.55 4.81
CA VAL A 68 -3.56 0.93 3.94
C VAL A 68 -2.87 -0.17 3.16
N GLU A 69 -3.37 -1.38 3.31
CA GLU A 69 -2.80 -2.58 2.73
C GLU A 69 -3.70 -3.17 1.64
N PHE A 70 -3.06 -3.68 0.60
CA PHE A 70 -3.69 -4.44 -0.46
C PHE A 70 -2.84 -5.65 -0.84
N ILE A 71 -3.49 -6.74 -1.22
CA ILE A 71 -2.84 -7.85 -1.92
C ILE A 71 -3.33 -7.79 -3.37
N LEU A 72 -2.39 -7.58 -4.29
CA LEU A 72 -2.66 -7.20 -5.67
C LEU A 72 -1.94 -8.12 -6.65
N THR A 73 -2.58 -8.41 -7.76
CA THR A 73 -1.86 -8.86 -8.96
C THR A 73 -1.03 -7.72 -9.53
N GLN A 74 -0.11 -8.03 -10.44
CA GLN A 74 0.69 -7.00 -11.11
C GLN A 74 -0.19 -5.99 -11.87
N GLU A 75 -1.23 -6.46 -12.53
CA GLU A 75 -2.15 -5.60 -13.30
C GLU A 75 -2.95 -4.66 -12.38
N GLU A 76 -3.48 -5.18 -11.28
CA GLU A 76 -4.19 -4.39 -10.27
C GLU A 76 -3.28 -3.34 -9.63
N ALA A 77 -2.04 -3.71 -9.30
CA ALA A 77 -1.04 -2.79 -8.76
C ALA A 77 -0.76 -1.64 -9.73
N GLN A 78 -0.57 -1.95 -11.01
CA GLN A 78 -0.32 -0.92 -12.01
C GLN A 78 -1.51 0.03 -12.17
N LYS A 79 -2.73 -0.49 -12.24
CA LYS A 79 -3.96 0.33 -12.32
C LYS A 79 -4.08 1.29 -11.14
N LEU A 80 -3.78 0.81 -9.92
CA LEU A 80 -3.85 1.64 -8.71
C LEU A 80 -2.77 2.72 -8.70
N LEU A 81 -1.54 2.39 -9.08
CA LEU A 81 -0.45 3.36 -9.18
C LEU A 81 -0.71 4.42 -10.26
N ASP A 82 -1.23 4.02 -11.42
CA ASP A 82 -1.59 4.94 -12.50
C ASP A 82 -2.71 5.89 -12.06
N LEU A 83 -3.68 5.40 -11.30
CA LEU A 83 -4.73 6.23 -10.73
C LEU A 83 -4.16 7.26 -9.75
N LEU A 84 -3.33 6.84 -8.80
CA LEU A 84 -2.68 7.73 -7.84
C LEU A 84 -1.82 8.79 -8.53
N HIS A 85 -1.12 8.41 -9.60
CA HIS A 85 -0.31 9.33 -10.39
C HIS A 85 -1.18 10.38 -11.10
N ARG A 86 -2.28 9.98 -11.74
CA ARG A 86 -3.24 10.90 -12.39
C ARG A 86 -3.87 11.87 -11.41
N GLU A 87 -4.23 11.38 -10.23
CA GLU A 87 -4.81 12.18 -9.15
C GLU A 87 -3.78 13.07 -8.43
N ARG A 88 -2.49 12.93 -8.76
CA ARG A 88 -1.38 13.66 -8.15
C ARG A 88 -1.33 13.53 -6.62
N ILE A 89 -1.71 12.39 -6.10
CA ILE A 89 -1.64 12.10 -4.67
C ILE A 89 -0.21 11.69 -4.32
N ARG A 90 0.42 12.46 -3.43
CA ARG A 90 1.76 12.15 -2.94
C ARG A 90 1.69 11.28 -1.71
N LEU A 91 2.13 10.02 -1.82
CA LEU A 91 2.15 9.03 -0.75
C LEU A 91 3.50 8.32 -0.67
N PHE A 92 3.88 7.93 0.54
CA PHE A 92 4.91 6.93 0.71
C PHE A 92 4.27 5.54 0.62
N TYR A 93 4.90 4.65 -0.12
CA TYR A 93 4.45 3.27 -0.25
C TYR A 93 5.65 2.31 -0.25
N ALA A 94 5.38 1.07 0.12
CA ALA A 94 6.29 -0.05 -0.01
C ALA A 94 5.52 -1.25 -0.56
N TYR A 95 6.21 -2.15 -1.23
CA TYR A 95 5.63 -3.41 -1.67
C TYR A 95 6.64 -4.54 -1.64
N THR A 96 6.14 -5.75 -1.49
CA THR A 96 6.91 -6.99 -1.58
C THR A 96 6.21 -7.97 -2.51
N PRO A 97 6.94 -8.80 -3.27
CA PRO A 97 6.36 -9.93 -3.98
C PRO A 97 5.64 -10.86 -3.00
N ALA A 98 4.50 -11.37 -3.39
CA ALA A 98 3.68 -12.24 -2.56
C ALA A 98 3.04 -13.36 -3.37
N CYS A 99 2.96 -14.55 -2.77
CA CYS A 99 2.10 -15.61 -3.24
C CYS A 99 0.87 -15.67 -2.34
N PHE A 100 -0.29 -15.73 -2.93
CA PHE A 100 -1.56 -15.71 -2.19
C PHE A 100 -2.61 -16.60 -2.84
N GLY A 101 -3.61 -16.99 -2.07
CA GLY A 101 -4.69 -17.86 -2.54
C GLY A 101 -5.83 -17.91 -1.54
N VAL A 102 -6.86 -18.62 -1.92
CA VAL A 102 -8.00 -18.93 -1.06
C VAL A 102 -7.92 -20.38 -0.68
N ILE A 103 -8.05 -20.68 0.62
CA ILE A 103 -8.23 -22.05 1.08
C ILE A 103 -9.68 -22.43 0.80
N ASN A 104 -9.86 -23.47 -0.03
CA ASN A 104 -11.17 -24.01 -0.31
C ASN A 104 -11.25 -25.43 0.28
N PRO A 105 -12.06 -25.66 1.32
CA PRO A 105 -12.19 -26.98 1.94
C PRO A 105 -12.80 -28.04 1.00
N ASP A 106 -13.53 -27.60 -0.03
CA ASP A 106 -14.17 -28.49 -1.01
C ASP A 106 -13.26 -28.82 -2.21
N ALA A 107 -12.06 -28.24 -2.27
CA ALA A 107 -11.10 -28.57 -3.32
C ALA A 107 -10.52 -29.98 -3.14
N SER A 108 -10.34 -30.69 -4.25
CA SER A 108 -9.77 -32.05 -4.24
C SER A 108 -8.31 -32.07 -3.80
N ASP A 109 -7.58 -30.99 -4.04
CA ASP A 109 -6.16 -30.89 -3.72
C ASP A 109 -5.95 -30.02 -2.47
N PRO A 110 -5.12 -30.47 -1.51
CA PRO A 110 -4.79 -29.67 -0.35
C PRO A 110 -4.01 -28.42 -0.77
N PRO A 111 -4.16 -27.30 -0.03
CA PRO A 111 -3.35 -26.12 -0.29
C PRO A 111 -1.88 -26.43 -0.07
N SER A 112 -1.03 -25.96 -0.98
CA SER A 112 0.42 -26.14 -0.91
C SER A 112 1.13 -24.81 -0.96
N VAL A 113 2.20 -24.67 -0.17
CA VAL A 113 3.12 -23.53 -0.27
C VAL A 113 4.10 -23.85 -1.38
N ARG A 114 4.06 -23.06 -2.45
CA ARG A 114 5.05 -23.13 -3.53
C ARG A 114 6.10 -22.05 -3.31
N ASP A 115 7.32 -22.34 -3.74
CA ASP A 115 8.38 -21.35 -3.72
C ASP A 115 7.99 -20.16 -4.60
N CYS A 116 8.01 -18.97 -4.01
CA CYS A 116 7.74 -17.71 -4.71
C CYS A 116 9.01 -17.08 -5.31
N SER A 117 10.15 -17.78 -5.23
CA SER A 117 11.43 -17.30 -5.77
C SER A 117 11.37 -16.94 -7.26
N ASP A 118 10.55 -17.68 -8.03
CA ASP A 118 10.32 -17.40 -9.45
C ASP A 118 9.56 -16.09 -9.69
N ALA A 119 8.75 -15.64 -8.73
CA ALA A 119 8.07 -14.35 -8.81
C ALA A 119 9.03 -13.17 -8.69
N CYS A 120 10.17 -13.37 -8.03
CA CYS A 120 11.24 -12.37 -7.90
C CYS A 120 12.21 -12.38 -9.07
N ALA A 121 12.38 -13.51 -9.75
CA ALA A 121 13.36 -13.68 -10.83
C ALA A 121 13.05 -12.85 -12.08
N GLY A 122 11.80 -12.47 -12.29
CA GLY A 122 11.36 -11.60 -13.40
C GLY A 122 11.42 -10.10 -13.09
N TYR A 123 11.73 -9.70 -11.86
CA TYR A 123 11.78 -8.30 -11.46
C TYR A 123 13.17 -7.74 -11.72
N SER A 124 13.41 -7.35 -12.96
CA SER A 124 14.60 -6.56 -13.30
C SER A 124 14.45 -5.17 -12.68
N VAL A 125 15.48 -4.72 -11.99
CA VAL A 125 15.59 -3.38 -11.38
C VAL A 125 15.41 -2.25 -12.42
N SER A 126 15.41 -2.58 -13.72
CA SER A 126 15.18 -1.66 -14.83
C SER A 126 13.76 -1.08 -14.88
N ASN A 127 12.79 -1.67 -14.17
CA ASN A 127 11.41 -1.18 -14.08
C ASN A 127 11.10 -0.45 -12.77
N ALA A 128 12.10 -0.16 -11.95
CA ALA A 128 11.91 0.74 -10.82
C ALA A 128 11.54 2.15 -11.36
N PRO A 129 10.51 2.80 -10.81
CA PRO A 129 10.22 4.18 -11.19
C PRO A 129 11.47 5.03 -10.97
N PRO A 130 11.74 6.03 -11.82
CA PRO A 130 12.92 6.86 -11.70
C PRO A 130 12.99 7.44 -10.29
N ALA A 131 14.16 7.33 -9.67
CA ALA A 131 14.42 7.94 -8.38
C ALA A 131 14.04 9.43 -8.48
N ILE A 132 13.15 9.88 -7.61
CA ILE A 132 12.75 11.29 -7.54
C ILE A 132 14.03 12.07 -7.22
N GLY A 133 14.52 12.79 -8.23
CA GLY A 133 15.76 13.52 -8.15
C GLY A 133 15.82 14.40 -6.91
N ALA A 134 16.87 14.24 -6.14
CA ALA A 134 17.34 15.24 -5.19
C ALA A 134 17.74 16.48 -5.99
N THR A 135 16.80 17.40 -6.22
CA THR A 135 17.15 18.77 -6.65
C THR A 135 17.74 19.47 -5.45
N GLY A 136 19.03 19.76 -5.58
CA GLY A 136 19.85 20.39 -4.59
C GLY A 136 19.28 21.71 -4.11
N ALA A 137 19.47 21.92 -2.81
CA ALA A 137 19.44 23.24 -2.21
C ALA A 137 20.71 23.99 -2.60
N SER A 138 20.56 25.15 -3.17
CA SER A 138 21.50 26.27 -3.07
C SER A 138 21.00 27.23 -2.05
#